data_a48f264f2a6c7c93c7e8f13309c24c6c
#
_entry.id   a48f264f2a6c7c93c7e8f13309c24c6c
#
_cell.length_a   1.000
_cell.length_b   1.000
_cell.length_c   1.000
_cell.angle_alpha   90.00
_cell.angle_beta   90.00
_cell.angle_gamma   90.00
#
_symmetry.space_group_name_H-M   'P 1'
#
loop_
_entity.id
_entity.type
_entity.pdbx_description
1 polymer ?
#
loop_
_entity_poly.entity_id
_entity_poly.type
_entity_poly.pdbx_seq_one_letter_code
_entity_poly.pdbx_strand_id
1 'polypeptide(L)'
;SVLAALSRDLRVFAESIGGREQMAIEAFATALEIVPRTLAENAGLDPVTTIIDLRKAHAEGDNHAGINVFDGGVKDMLAASVLEPLRVVEQAIQSATETATMILRIDDVISSKGMGPAGGGMGDMDFDM
;
A
#
# COMPACT_ATOMS: atom_id res chain seq x y z
N SER A 1 -10.86 -0.13 10.36
CA SER A 1 -10.37 -1.13 9.41
C SER A 1 -8.93 -1.49 9.74
N VAL A 2 -8.66 -2.78 9.93
CA VAL A 2 -7.33 -3.30 10.26
C VAL A 2 -6.31 -2.95 9.16
N LEU A 3 -6.68 -3.11 7.91
CA LEU A 3 -5.79 -2.81 6.79
C LEU A 3 -5.42 -1.33 6.72
N ALA A 4 -6.37 -0.44 6.98
CA ALA A 4 -6.10 0.99 7.01
C ALA A 4 -5.24 1.40 8.22
N ALA A 5 -5.45 0.78 9.38
CA ALA A 5 -4.62 0.99 10.56
C ALA A 5 -3.18 0.52 10.34
N LEU A 6 -3.01 -0.66 9.74
CA LEU A 6 -1.69 -1.19 9.35
C LEU A 6 -0.99 -0.29 8.33
N SER A 7 -1.72 0.26 7.37
CA SER A 7 -1.18 1.22 6.41
C SER A 7 -0.55 2.43 7.12
N ARG A 8 -1.22 2.98 8.11
CA ARG A 8 -0.69 4.08 8.92
C ARG A 8 0.59 3.69 9.65
N ASP A 9 0.59 2.55 10.33
CA ASP A 9 1.74 2.07 11.08
C ASP A 9 2.94 1.80 10.16
N LEU A 10 2.70 1.26 8.97
CA LEU A 10 3.74 1.05 7.96
C LEU A 10 4.33 2.36 7.46
N ARG A 11 3.55 3.41 7.28
CA ARG A 11 4.04 4.72 6.87
C ARG A 11 4.96 5.33 7.91
N VAL A 12 4.60 5.22 9.19
CA VAL A 12 5.46 5.67 10.31
C VAL A 12 6.76 4.89 10.33
N PHE A 13 6.70 3.58 10.17
CA PHE A 13 7.88 2.72 10.10
C PHE A 13 8.77 3.05 8.90
N ALA A 14 8.17 3.32 7.74
CA ALA A 14 8.89 3.69 6.52
C ALA A 14 9.73 4.96 6.70
N GLU A 15 9.19 5.96 7.39
CA GLU A 15 9.92 7.20 7.69
C GLU A 15 11.19 6.95 8.50
N SER A 16 11.21 5.92 9.35
CA SER A 16 12.38 5.57 10.16
C SER A 16 13.48 4.87 9.35
N ILE A 17 13.15 4.26 8.22
CA ILE A 17 14.10 3.50 7.40
C ILE A 17 14.75 4.37 6.32
N GLY A 18 13.95 5.16 5.61
CA GLY A 18 14.40 6.00 4.51
C GLY A 18 14.79 5.24 3.24
N GLY A 19 15.18 5.99 2.21
CA GLY A 19 15.69 5.44 0.96
C GLY A 19 14.66 4.67 0.13
N ARG A 20 15.13 3.67 -0.61
CA ARG A 20 14.29 2.81 -1.47
C ARG A 20 13.31 1.98 -0.68
N GLU A 21 13.73 1.48 0.46
CA GLU A 21 12.91 0.68 1.37
C GLU A 21 11.71 1.48 1.85
N GLN A 22 11.90 2.77 2.15
CA GLN A 22 10.79 3.66 2.49
C GLN A 22 9.76 3.73 1.37
N MET A 23 10.20 3.93 0.14
CA MET A 23 9.30 4.01 -1.03
C MET A 23 8.51 2.71 -1.23
N ALA A 24 9.16 1.56 -1.07
CA ALA A 24 8.53 0.26 -1.20
C ALA A 24 7.46 0.04 -0.11
N ILE A 25 7.76 0.40 1.13
CA ILE A 25 6.83 0.26 2.26
C ILE A 25 5.64 1.22 2.08
N GLU A 26 5.87 2.45 1.65
CA GLU A 26 4.81 3.42 1.38
C GLU A 26 3.89 2.97 0.24
N ALA A 27 4.44 2.37 -0.82
CA ALA A 27 3.66 1.80 -1.91
C ALA A 27 2.77 0.65 -1.42
N PHE A 28 3.28 -0.21 -0.57
CA PHE A 28 2.52 -1.28 0.05
C PHE A 28 1.42 -0.73 0.97
N ALA A 29 1.72 0.28 1.76
CA ALA A 29 0.75 0.96 2.62
C ALA A 29 -0.39 1.57 1.81
N THR A 30 -0.09 2.20 0.68
CA THR A 30 -1.09 2.74 -0.25
C THR A 30 -1.98 1.63 -0.79
N ALA A 31 -1.42 0.48 -1.14
CA ALA A 31 -2.18 -0.67 -1.61
C ALA A 31 -3.17 -1.20 -0.56
N LEU A 32 -2.81 -1.18 0.71
CA LEU A 32 -3.72 -1.57 1.81
C LEU A 32 -4.93 -0.63 1.94
N GLU A 33 -4.79 0.61 1.54
CA GLU A 33 -5.87 1.60 1.58
C GLU A 33 -6.84 1.49 0.40
N ILE A 34 -6.55 0.66 -0.60
CA ILE A 34 -7.43 0.46 -1.76
C ILE A 34 -8.79 -0.07 -1.34
N VAL A 35 -8.85 -0.96 -0.36
CA VAL A 35 -10.11 -1.55 0.11
C VAL A 35 -11.06 -0.47 0.65
N PRO A 36 -10.70 0.36 1.63
CA PRO A 36 -11.58 1.42 2.11
C PRO A 36 -11.88 2.47 1.04
N ARG A 37 -10.92 2.78 0.16
CA ARG A 37 -11.13 3.71 -0.95
C ARG A 37 -12.19 3.21 -1.92
N THR A 38 -12.09 1.96 -2.32
CA THR A 38 -13.05 1.33 -3.25
C THR A 38 -14.44 1.24 -2.62
N LEU A 39 -14.54 0.91 -1.34
CA LEU A 39 -15.80 0.91 -0.61
C LEU A 39 -16.45 2.31 -0.60
N ALA A 40 -15.66 3.36 -0.38
CA ALA A 40 -16.13 4.73 -0.41
C ALA A 40 -16.66 5.10 -1.82
N GLU A 41 -15.91 4.80 -2.85
CA GLU A 41 -16.30 5.06 -4.23
C GLU A 41 -17.61 4.35 -4.59
N ASN A 42 -17.72 3.07 -4.27
CA ASN A 42 -18.91 2.26 -4.56
C ASN A 42 -20.13 2.72 -3.79
N ALA A 43 -19.94 3.30 -2.61
CA ALA A 43 -21.02 3.88 -1.81
C ALA A 43 -21.40 5.31 -2.21
N GLY A 44 -20.76 5.88 -3.23
CA GLY A 44 -21.01 7.25 -3.68
C GLY A 44 -20.39 8.32 -2.78
N LEU A 45 -19.47 7.95 -1.91
CA LEU A 45 -18.75 8.88 -1.03
C LEU A 45 -17.52 9.46 -1.75
N ASP A 46 -17.07 10.63 -1.31
CA ASP A 46 -15.79 11.17 -1.75
C ASP A 46 -14.65 10.32 -1.15
N PRO A 47 -13.89 9.59 -1.98
CA PRO A 47 -12.86 8.69 -1.47
C PRO A 47 -11.73 9.43 -0.76
N VAL A 48 -11.38 10.63 -1.20
CA VAL A 48 -10.29 11.42 -0.59
C VAL A 48 -10.68 11.87 0.82
N THR A 49 -11.83 12.48 0.97
CA THR A 49 -12.34 12.93 2.29
C THR A 49 -12.52 11.75 3.23
N THR A 50 -13.08 10.65 2.74
CA THR A 50 -13.33 9.46 3.55
C THR A 50 -12.04 8.83 4.05
N ILE A 51 -11.01 8.75 3.22
CA ILE A 51 -9.70 8.22 3.63
C ILE A 51 -9.04 9.14 4.65
N ILE A 52 -9.14 10.45 4.50
CA ILE A 52 -8.61 11.42 5.46
C ILE A 52 -9.29 11.25 6.82
N ASP A 53 -10.60 11.13 6.86
CA ASP A 53 -11.37 10.94 8.10
C ASP A 53 -11.00 9.61 8.78
N LEU A 54 -10.80 8.56 7.99
CA LEU A 54 -10.39 7.24 8.49
C LEU A 54 -8.98 7.29 9.09
N ARG A 55 -8.06 7.95 8.43
CA ARG A 55 -6.68 8.13 8.94
C ARG A 55 -6.69 8.94 10.23
N LYS A 56 -7.50 9.97 10.31
CA LYS A 56 -7.66 10.78 11.51
C LYS A 56 -8.17 9.95 12.69
N ALA A 57 -9.23 9.17 12.48
CA ALA A 57 -9.78 8.28 13.50
C ALA A 57 -8.73 7.29 14.02
N HIS A 58 -7.97 6.67 13.13
CA HIS A 58 -6.88 5.76 13.51
C HIS A 58 -5.75 6.47 14.24
N ALA A 59 -5.41 7.70 13.85
CA ALA A 59 -4.41 8.51 14.54
C ALA A 59 -4.83 8.89 15.97
N GLU A 60 -6.13 9.04 16.19
CA GLU A 60 -6.71 9.30 17.51
C GLU A 60 -6.85 8.03 18.38
N GLY A 61 -6.46 6.88 17.85
CA GLY A 61 -6.42 5.60 18.57
C GLY A 61 -7.62 4.69 18.33
N ASP A 62 -8.55 5.06 17.47
CA ASP A 62 -9.68 4.21 17.10
C ASP A 62 -9.28 3.22 16.00
N ASN A 63 -8.64 2.14 16.40
CA ASN A 63 -8.19 1.10 15.49
C ASN A 63 -9.32 0.30 14.83
N HIS A 64 -10.53 0.39 15.36
CA HIS A 64 -11.70 -0.29 14.83
C HIS A 64 -12.53 0.56 13.88
N ALA A 65 -12.11 1.81 13.64
CA ALA A 65 -12.78 2.68 12.69
C ALA A 65 -12.76 2.11 11.28
N GLY A 66 -13.86 2.19 10.60
CA GLY A 66 -14.03 1.74 9.21
C GLY A 66 -15.09 2.60 8.51
N ILE A 67 -15.33 2.33 7.24
CA ILE A 67 -16.26 3.09 6.43
C ILE A 67 -17.68 2.56 6.61
N ASN A 68 -18.61 3.44 6.98
CA ASN A 68 -20.02 3.12 7.04
C ASN A 68 -20.67 3.42 5.68
N VAL A 69 -20.94 2.38 4.91
CA VAL A 69 -21.52 2.50 3.57
C VAL A 69 -23.00 2.91 3.58
N PHE A 70 -23.68 2.76 4.70
CA PHE A 70 -25.12 3.09 4.82
C PHE A 70 -25.36 4.57 5.13
N ASP A 71 -24.64 5.09 6.12
CA ASP A 71 -24.82 6.48 6.57
C ASP A 71 -23.80 7.44 5.96
N GLY A 72 -22.74 6.91 5.37
CA GLY A 72 -21.59 7.69 4.89
C GLY A 72 -20.78 8.26 6.04
N GLY A 73 -19.51 7.97 6.08
CA GLY A 73 -18.61 8.44 7.12
C GLY A 73 -17.83 7.31 7.78
N VAL A 74 -17.22 7.60 8.89
CA VAL A 74 -16.38 6.68 9.65
C VAL A 74 -17.08 6.27 10.93
N LYS A 75 -17.03 4.98 11.27
CA LYS A 75 -17.69 4.40 12.42
C LYS A 75 -16.81 3.32 13.06
N ASP A 76 -16.95 3.12 14.36
CA ASP A 76 -16.35 1.98 15.03
C ASP A 76 -17.03 0.69 14.56
N MET A 77 -16.30 -0.12 13.80
CA MET A 77 -16.83 -1.35 13.21
C MET A 77 -17.00 -2.46 14.24
N LEU A 78 -16.25 -2.46 15.32
CA LEU A 78 -16.44 -3.41 16.41
C LEU A 78 -17.76 -3.14 17.12
N ALA A 79 -18.05 -1.88 17.45
CA ALA A 79 -19.32 -1.48 18.05
C ALA A 79 -20.51 -1.74 17.11
N ALA A 80 -20.30 -1.63 15.80
CA ALA A 80 -21.31 -1.95 14.80
C ALA A 80 -21.46 -3.44 14.50
N SER A 81 -20.67 -4.31 15.14
CA SER A 81 -20.64 -5.76 14.93
C SER A 81 -20.25 -6.18 13.50
N VAL A 82 -19.46 -5.37 12.82
CA VAL A 82 -18.88 -5.69 11.51
C VAL A 82 -17.52 -6.32 11.75
N LEU A 83 -17.48 -7.63 11.73
CA LEU A 83 -16.30 -8.41 12.10
C LEU A 83 -15.92 -9.39 10.99
N GLU A 84 -14.63 -9.69 10.92
CA GLU A 84 -14.08 -10.68 10.02
C GLU A 84 -13.10 -11.57 10.79
N PRO A 85 -13.05 -12.89 10.52
CA PRO A 85 -12.09 -13.77 11.17
C PRO A 85 -10.66 -13.31 10.92
N LEU A 86 -9.84 -13.27 11.98
CA LEU A 86 -8.44 -12.85 11.92
C LEU A 86 -7.64 -13.62 10.85
N ARG A 87 -7.88 -14.92 10.72
CA ARG A 87 -7.19 -15.76 9.75
C ARG A 87 -7.39 -15.31 8.30
N VAL A 88 -8.57 -14.80 7.95
CA VAL A 88 -8.85 -14.29 6.60
C VAL A 88 -7.99 -13.05 6.33
N VAL A 89 -7.89 -12.15 7.30
CA VAL A 89 -7.07 -10.93 7.19
C VAL A 89 -5.58 -11.30 7.12
N GLU A 90 -5.11 -12.21 7.96
CA GLU A 90 -3.73 -12.72 7.92
C GLU A 90 -3.37 -13.32 6.57
N GLN A 91 -4.25 -14.15 6.02
CA GLN A 91 -4.06 -14.78 4.71
C GLN A 91 -3.99 -13.72 3.59
N ALA A 92 -4.86 -12.72 3.65
CA ALA A 92 -4.87 -11.63 2.68
C ALA A 92 -3.58 -10.83 2.72
N ILE A 93 -3.09 -10.49 3.91
CA ILE A 93 -1.83 -9.75 4.10
C ILE A 93 -0.64 -10.58 3.63
N GLN A 94 -0.60 -11.87 3.97
CA GLN A 94 0.47 -12.76 3.55
C GLN A 94 0.53 -12.89 2.03
N SER A 95 -0.59 -13.12 1.38
CA SER A 95 -0.67 -13.23 -0.08
C SER A 95 -0.29 -11.93 -0.77
N ALA A 96 -0.74 -10.79 -0.25
CA ALA A 96 -0.37 -9.47 -0.76
C ALA A 96 1.12 -9.19 -0.61
N THR A 97 1.72 -9.59 0.51
CA THR A 97 3.15 -9.44 0.78
C THR A 97 3.99 -10.28 -0.19
N GLU A 98 3.60 -11.53 -0.42
CA GLU A 98 4.27 -12.41 -1.38
C GLU A 98 4.22 -11.83 -2.80
N THR A 99 3.04 -11.37 -3.21
CA THR A 99 2.84 -10.75 -4.53
C THR A 99 3.65 -9.46 -4.67
N ALA A 100 3.62 -8.59 -3.67
CA ALA A 100 4.40 -7.35 -3.66
C ALA A 100 5.91 -7.61 -3.73
N THR A 101 6.39 -8.61 -2.99
CA THR A 101 7.79 -9.03 -3.01
C THR A 101 8.21 -9.52 -4.39
N MET A 102 7.35 -10.29 -5.05
CA MET A 102 7.59 -10.79 -6.41
C MET A 102 7.67 -9.64 -7.41
N ILE A 103 6.75 -8.69 -7.34
CA ILE A 103 6.73 -7.50 -8.22
C ILE A 103 7.99 -6.66 -8.01
N LEU A 104 8.39 -6.41 -6.77
CA LEU A 104 9.60 -5.65 -6.45
C LEU A 104 10.87 -6.33 -6.98
N ARG A 105 10.94 -7.65 -6.94
CA ARG A 105 12.06 -8.40 -7.52
C ARG A 105 12.12 -8.25 -9.04
N ILE A 106 10.99 -8.25 -9.71
CA ILE A 106 10.92 -8.06 -11.16
C ILE A 106 11.38 -6.65 -11.53
N ASP A 107 10.90 -5.63 -10.83
CA ASP A 107 11.28 -4.24 -11.05
C ASP A 107 12.77 -4.03 -10.80
N ASP A 108 13.33 -4.64 -9.77
CA ASP A 108 14.75 -4.56 -9.46
C ASP A 108 15.62 -5.21 -10.55
N VAL A 109 15.20 -6.35 -11.07
CA VAL A 109 15.86 -7.01 -12.21
C VAL A 109 15.81 -6.15 -13.48
N ILE A 110 14.67 -5.55 -13.78
CA ILE A 110 14.51 -4.66 -14.93
C ILE A 110 15.36 -3.40 -14.75
N SER A 111 15.36 -2.80 -13.58
CA SER A 111 16.20 -1.64 -13.25
C SER A 111 17.68 -1.97 -13.37
N SER A 112 18.13 -3.12 -12.89
CA SER A 112 19.50 -3.59 -13.00
C SER A 112 19.92 -3.77 -14.46
N LYS A 113 19.05 -4.27 -15.32
CA LYS A 113 19.28 -4.40 -16.76
C LYS A 113 19.29 -3.05 -17.47
N GLY A 114 18.45 -2.13 -17.03
CA GLY A 114 18.39 -0.76 -17.55
C GLY A 114 19.53 0.14 -17.06
N MET A 115 20.11 -0.20 -15.93
CA MET A 115 21.26 0.47 -15.33
C MET A 115 22.60 -0.23 -15.65
N GLY A 116 22.62 -1.13 -16.59
CA GLY A 116 23.87 -1.65 -17.13
C GLY A 116 24.74 -0.47 -17.56
N PRO A 117 26.04 -0.54 -17.37
CA PRO A 117 26.90 0.62 -17.57
C PRO A 117 26.66 1.18 -18.98
N ALA A 118 26.16 2.39 -19.05
CA ALA A 118 26.07 3.17 -20.27
C ALA A 118 27.49 3.61 -20.75
N GLY A 119 28.46 2.81 -20.41
CA GLY A 119 29.87 3.00 -20.73
C GLY A 119 30.50 1.79 -21.39
N GLY A 120 29.71 0.80 -21.74
CA GLY A 120 30.22 -0.37 -22.39
C GLY A 120 30.04 -0.33 -23.90
N GLY A 121 30.92 0.29 -24.59
CA GLY A 121 31.11 -0.01 -25.97
C GLY A 121 30.31 0.82 -26.95
N MET A 122 30.71 2.02 -27.10
CA MET A 122 31.12 2.37 -28.44
C MET A 122 32.30 1.45 -28.76
N GLY A 123 31.98 0.19 -28.96
CA GLY A 123 32.94 -0.72 -29.59
C GLY A 123 33.29 -0.12 -30.91
N ASP A 124 34.54 0.11 -31.04
CA ASP A 124 35.25 0.24 -32.29
C ASP A 124 34.48 -0.48 -33.40
N MET A 125 33.69 0.27 -34.12
CA MET A 125 33.39 -0.13 -35.48
C MET A 125 34.64 0.14 -36.28
N ASP A 126 35.55 -0.80 -36.21
CA ASP A 126 36.62 -0.91 -37.13
C ASP A 126 35.99 -1.17 -38.51
N PHE A 127 35.78 -0.09 -39.22
CA PHE A 127 35.55 -0.16 -40.65
C PHE A 127 36.90 -0.32 -41.30
N ASP A 128 37.44 -1.50 -41.26
CA ASP A 128 38.45 -1.91 -42.17
C ASP A 128 37.81 -2.11 -43.54
N MET A 129 38.03 -1.13 -44.35
CA MET A 129 37.96 -1.34 -45.80
C MET A 129 39.28 -1.80 -46.32
#